data_7d28e2eca7dc4aea70bef147ec413561
#
_entry.id   7d28e2eca7dc4aea70bef147ec413561
#
_cell.length_a   1.000
_cell.length_b   1.000
_cell.length_c   1.000
_cell.angle_alpha   90.00
_cell.angle_beta   90.00
_cell.angle_gamma   90.00
#
_symmetry.space_group_name_H-M   'P 1'
#
loop_
_entity.id
_entity.type
_entity.pdbx_description
1 polymer ?
#
loop_
_entity_poly.entity_id
_entity_poly.type
_entity_poly.pdbx_seq_one_letter_code
_entity_poly.pdbx_strand_id
1 'polypeptide(L)'
;MPDILTKQNGPILDIILNRPDRGNGADDAMAIELTRQIEGASDGTKCIVLRGAGADFCTGRVAAGPPPTGPGNAFATRTFFEPVFNCYGAIRNSPIPVIAVVQGRALGFGCAIAAVADITLASDQATFQVPEMAHNILPTMVMSSFIDRIPRKAFTYLVYSTALISAERALDFGIASDVMPAAKLEEAVTQVTAAILKAPLPAIRGVKEYARHAFNMHPDSAVDFARNIHALINSSAEMRRA
;
A
#
# COMPACT_ATOMS: atom_id res chain seq x y z
N MET A 1 9.49 -18.79 12.64
CA MET A 1 8.09 -18.43 12.36
C MET A 1 8.04 -17.88 10.95
N PRO A 2 6.91 -17.98 10.23
CA PRO A 2 6.83 -17.37 8.90
C PRO A 2 6.95 -15.84 8.99
N ASP A 3 7.56 -15.23 7.97
CA ASP A 3 7.83 -13.79 7.91
C ASP A 3 6.58 -12.95 7.60
N ILE A 4 5.56 -13.61 7.05
CA ILE A 4 4.22 -13.05 6.84
C ILE A 4 3.22 -13.99 7.50
N LEU A 5 2.34 -13.43 8.32
CA LEU A 5 1.19 -14.12 8.86
C LEU A 5 -0.06 -13.64 8.14
N THR A 6 -0.99 -14.55 7.90
CA THR A 6 -2.31 -14.21 7.35
C THR A 6 -3.40 -14.74 8.24
N LYS A 7 -4.48 -13.98 8.36
CA LYS A 7 -5.70 -14.39 9.05
C LYS A 7 -6.92 -13.96 8.27
N GLN A 8 -7.74 -14.93 7.89
CA GLN A 8 -9.02 -14.64 7.28
C GLN A 8 -10.07 -14.42 8.38
N ASN A 9 -10.62 -13.22 8.47
CA ASN A 9 -11.68 -12.85 9.41
C ASN A 9 -12.97 -12.54 8.64
N GLY A 10 -13.73 -13.58 8.27
CA GLY A 10 -14.85 -13.42 7.36
C GLY A 10 -14.40 -12.79 6.04
N PRO A 11 -14.99 -11.65 5.60
CA PRO A 11 -14.60 -10.99 4.36
C PRO A 11 -13.33 -10.11 4.47
N ILE A 12 -12.60 -10.12 5.58
CA ILE A 12 -11.36 -9.35 5.78
C ILE A 12 -10.17 -10.31 5.76
N LEU A 13 -9.17 -10.03 4.95
CA LEU A 13 -7.86 -10.69 4.98
C LEU A 13 -6.87 -9.78 5.72
N ASP A 14 -6.48 -10.16 6.93
CA ASP A 14 -5.35 -9.54 7.62
C ASP A 14 -4.05 -10.16 7.12
N ILE A 15 -3.10 -9.30 6.72
CA ILE A 15 -1.72 -9.66 6.36
C ILE A 15 -0.80 -8.93 7.32
N ILE A 16 0.08 -9.66 8.01
CA ILE A 16 0.94 -9.11 9.05
C ILE A 16 2.40 -9.37 8.67
N LEU A 17 3.19 -8.31 8.52
CA LEU A 17 4.64 -8.38 8.42
C LEU A 17 5.18 -8.82 9.77
N ASN A 18 5.86 -9.96 9.83
CA ASN A 18 6.16 -10.65 11.09
C ASN A 18 7.66 -10.87 11.32
N ARG A 19 8.41 -9.78 11.31
CA ARG A 19 9.82 -9.70 11.72
C ARG A 19 10.03 -8.59 12.76
N PRO A 20 9.29 -8.59 13.91
CA PRO A 20 9.30 -7.48 14.86
C PRO A 20 10.71 -7.15 15.39
N ASP A 21 11.54 -8.17 15.60
CA ASP A 21 12.92 -8.00 16.09
C ASP A 21 13.84 -7.27 15.08
N ARG A 22 13.42 -7.16 13.82
CA ARG A 22 14.14 -6.46 12.73
C ARG A 22 13.32 -5.31 12.16
N GLY A 23 12.36 -4.76 12.94
CA GLY A 23 11.49 -3.68 12.51
C GLY A 23 10.69 -4.00 11.24
N ASN A 24 10.34 -5.26 11.03
CA ASN A 24 9.64 -5.76 9.84
C ASN A 24 10.36 -5.43 8.51
N GLY A 25 11.69 -5.33 8.54
CA GLY A 25 12.50 -5.11 7.33
C GLY A 25 12.25 -6.22 6.30
N ALA A 26 11.94 -5.83 5.06
CA ALA A 26 11.53 -6.73 4.00
C ALA A 26 12.69 -7.06 3.06
N ASP A 27 12.99 -8.34 2.86
CA ASP A 27 13.79 -8.85 1.76
C ASP A 27 12.92 -9.23 0.55
N ASP A 28 13.55 -9.71 -0.51
CA ASP A 28 12.83 -10.08 -1.73
C ASP A 28 11.88 -11.26 -1.51
N ALA A 29 12.23 -12.21 -0.63
CA ALA A 29 11.35 -13.34 -0.30
C ALA A 29 10.06 -12.86 0.38
N MET A 30 10.18 -11.90 1.29
CA MET A 30 9.03 -11.30 1.97
C MET A 30 8.17 -10.47 1.00
N ALA A 31 8.80 -9.74 0.06
CA ALA A 31 8.07 -8.99 -0.97
C ALA A 31 7.30 -9.92 -1.91
N ILE A 32 7.90 -11.04 -2.33
CA ILE A 32 7.25 -12.07 -3.15
C ILE A 32 6.08 -12.71 -2.39
N GLU A 33 6.28 -13.05 -1.12
CA GLU A 33 5.22 -13.64 -0.32
C GLU A 33 4.06 -12.66 -0.07
N LEU A 34 4.36 -11.38 0.19
CA LEU A 34 3.34 -10.35 0.31
C LEU A 34 2.53 -10.21 -0.98
N THR A 35 3.20 -10.18 -2.13
CA THR A 35 2.56 -10.20 -3.46
C THR A 35 1.60 -11.37 -3.58
N ARG A 36 2.09 -12.58 -3.29
CA ARG A 36 1.29 -13.82 -3.37
C ARG A 36 0.06 -13.80 -2.48
N GLN A 37 0.16 -13.26 -1.27
CA GLN A 37 -0.96 -13.18 -0.33
C GLN A 37 -2.02 -12.17 -0.80
N ILE A 38 -1.61 -11.04 -1.37
CA ILE A 38 -2.53 -10.02 -1.90
C ILE A 38 -3.27 -10.57 -3.13
N GLU A 39 -2.54 -11.15 -4.08
CA GLU A 39 -3.11 -11.71 -5.31
C GLU A 39 -3.95 -12.96 -5.06
N GLY A 40 -3.60 -13.73 -4.03
CA GLY A 40 -4.30 -14.95 -3.61
C GLY A 40 -5.50 -14.70 -2.70
N ALA A 41 -5.93 -13.46 -2.48
CA ALA A 41 -7.11 -13.17 -1.68
C ALA A 41 -8.36 -13.89 -2.22
N SER A 42 -9.11 -14.56 -1.34
CA SER A 42 -10.27 -15.35 -1.74
C SER A 42 -11.37 -14.49 -2.41
N ASP A 43 -12.19 -15.10 -3.27
CA ASP A 43 -13.26 -14.40 -4.00
C ASP A 43 -14.28 -13.69 -3.11
N GLY A 44 -14.47 -14.16 -1.87
CA GLY A 44 -15.34 -13.55 -0.87
C GLY A 44 -14.70 -12.42 -0.06
N THR A 45 -13.40 -12.15 -0.25
CA THR A 45 -12.69 -11.09 0.47
C THR A 45 -13.14 -9.72 -0.04
N LYS A 46 -13.48 -8.82 0.87
CA LYS A 46 -13.93 -7.45 0.57
C LYS A 46 -12.87 -6.38 0.80
N CYS A 47 -11.92 -6.65 1.68
CA CYS A 47 -10.75 -5.78 1.90
C CYS A 47 -9.57 -6.55 2.49
N ILE A 48 -8.39 -6.01 2.28
CA ILE A 48 -7.13 -6.49 2.88
C ILE A 48 -6.67 -5.46 3.91
N VAL A 49 -6.26 -5.92 5.09
CA VAL A 49 -5.66 -5.07 6.13
C VAL A 49 -4.20 -5.49 6.30
N LEU A 50 -3.27 -4.59 5.96
CA LEU A 50 -1.83 -4.80 6.03
C LEU A 50 -1.27 -4.14 7.29
N ARG A 51 -0.56 -4.92 8.11
CA ARG A 51 -0.03 -4.51 9.41
C ARG A 51 1.44 -4.89 9.58
N GLY A 52 2.11 -4.25 10.54
CA GLY A 52 3.38 -4.73 11.08
C GLY A 52 3.20 -5.35 12.47
N ALA A 53 3.88 -6.43 12.77
CA ALA A 53 3.98 -6.96 14.13
C ALA A 53 4.92 -6.10 14.98
N GLY A 54 4.60 -5.93 16.26
CA GLY A 54 5.45 -5.21 17.20
C GLY A 54 5.37 -3.68 17.08
N ALA A 55 6.50 -3.01 17.30
CA ALA A 55 6.55 -1.55 17.43
C ALA A 55 6.48 -0.80 16.09
N ASP A 56 7.01 -1.37 15.02
CA ASP A 56 7.15 -0.72 13.73
C ASP A 56 6.23 -1.34 12.66
N PHE A 57 5.80 -0.53 11.72
CA PHE A 57 5.12 -1.02 10.54
C PHE A 57 6.11 -1.76 9.62
N CYS A 58 7.10 -1.04 9.06
CA CYS A 58 8.18 -1.61 8.28
C CYS A 58 9.33 -0.60 8.14
N THR A 59 10.55 -0.99 8.52
CA THR A 59 11.72 -0.09 8.52
C THR A 59 12.53 -0.10 7.24
N GLY A 60 11.99 -0.67 6.16
CA GLY A 60 12.60 -0.59 4.85
C GLY A 60 12.99 -1.92 4.23
N ARG A 61 13.71 -1.85 3.11
CA ARG A 61 14.21 -3.04 2.41
C ARG A 61 15.54 -3.52 3.00
N VAL A 62 15.63 -4.81 3.25
CA VAL A 62 16.89 -5.50 3.55
C VAL A 62 17.42 -6.10 2.25
N ALA A 63 18.52 -5.54 1.73
CA ALA A 63 19.09 -6.04 0.48
C ALA A 63 19.70 -7.45 0.66
N ALA A 64 19.37 -8.36 -0.25
CA ALA A 64 19.93 -9.72 -0.27
C ALA A 64 21.38 -9.77 -0.82
N GLY A 65 21.94 -8.64 -1.23
CA GLY A 65 23.28 -8.48 -1.81
C GLY A 65 23.33 -7.32 -2.81
N PRO A 66 24.49 -7.06 -3.39
CA PRO A 66 24.61 -6.04 -4.42
C PRO A 66 23.89 -6.49 -5.70
N PRO A 67 23.29 -5.55 -6.46
CA PRO A 67 22.72 -5.87 -7.76
C PRO A 67 23.81 -6.34 -8.73
N PRO A 68 23.47 -7.11 -9.76
CA PRO A 68 24.39 -7.45 -10.84
C PRO A 68 24.96 -6.19 -11.47
N THR A 69 26.28 -6.03 -11.46
CA THR A 69 26.95 -4.86 -12.03
C THR A 69 27.82 -5.27 -13.22
N GLY A 70 28.12 -4.30 -14.09
CA GLY A 70 29.01 -4.47 -15.23
C GLY A 70 28.34 -4.28 -16.59
N PRO A 71 29.12 -4.14 -17.67
CA PRO A 71 28.62 -3.97 -19.01
C PRO A 71 27.69 -5.14 -19.43
N GLY A 72 26.56 -4.83 -20.04
CA GLY A 72 25.61 -5.83 -20.53
C GLY A 72 24.60 -6.35 -19.49
N ASN A 73 24.70 -5.94 -18.22
CA ASN A 73 23.84 -6.44 -17.13
C ASN A 73 22.55 -5.62 -16.89
N ALA A 74 22.18 -4.69 -17.80
CA ALA A 74 21.01 -3.83 -17.59
C ALA A 74 19.71 -4.61 -17.37
N PHE A 75 19.47 -5.68 -18.15
CA PHE A 75 18.30 -6.53 -17.99
C PHE A 75 18.34 -7.36 -16.71
N ALA A 76 19.50 -7.91 -16.36
CA ALA A 76 19.67 -8.65 -15.12
C ALA A 76 19.46 -7.73 -13.89
N THR A 77 19.99 -6.50 -13.94
CA THR A 77 19.77 -5.50 -12.89
C THR A 77 18.31 -5.10 -12.78
N ARG A 78 17.62 -4.92 -13.92
CA ARG A 78 16.18 -4.65 -13.94
C ARG A 78 15.40 -5.78 -13.25
N THR A 79 15.63 -7.02 -13.65
CA THR A 79 14.94 -8.21 -13.11
C THR A 79 15.22 -8.40 -11.61
N PHE A 80 16.41 -8.01 -11.14
CA PHE A 80 16.80 -8.10 -9.73
C PHE A 80 15.87 -7.31 -8.80
N PHE A 81 15.27 -6.21 -9.27
CA PHE A 81 14.39 -5.36 -8.46
C PHE A 81 12.88 -5.65 -8.67
N GLU A 82 12.53 -6.53 -9.60
CA GLU A 82 11.12 -6.89 -9.90
C GLU A 82 10.31 -7.33 -8.66
N PRO A 83 10.83 -8.09 -7.68
CA PRO A 83 10.05 -8.46 -6.51
C PRO A 83 9.41 -7.26 -5.79
N VAL A 84 10.13 -6.15 -5.68
CA VAL A 84 9.64 -4.93 -5.01
C VAL A 84 8.60 -4.23 -5.87
N PHE A 85 8.87 -4.06 -7.17
CA PHE A 85 7.91 -3.43 -8.11
C PHE A 85 6.62 -4.24 -8.20
N ASN A 86 6.71 -5.57 -8.25
CA ASN A 86 5.55 -6.46 -8.27
C ASN A 86 4.73 -6.35 -6.99
N CYS A 87 5.39 -6.21 -5.84
CA CYS A 87 4.70 -6.01 -4.56
C CYS A 87 3.88 -4.71 -4.56
N TYR A 88 4.45 -3.60 -5.02
CA TYR A 88 3.69 -2.34 -5.17
C TYR A 88 2.57 -2.48 -6.21
N GLY A 89 2.86 -3.20 -7.30
CA GLY A 89 1.88 -3.54 -8.33
C GLY A 89 0.70 -4.34 -7.78
N ALA A 90 0.95 -5.34 -6.95
CA ALA A 90 -0.10 -6.16 -6.34
C ALA A 90 -1.05 -5.33 -5.45
N ILE A 91 -0.50 -4.41 -4.64
CA ILE A 91 -1.31 -3.49 -3.82
C ILE A 91 -2.15 -2.58 -4.72
N ARG A 92 -1.51 -1.93 -5.72
CA ARG A 92 -2.16 -1.00 -6.63
C ARG A 92 -3.27 -1.67 -7.45
N ASN A 93 -3.00 -2.88 -7.96
CA ASN A 93 -3.88 -3.61 -8.89
C ASN A 93 -4.84 -4.57 -8.18
N SER A 94 -4.78 -4.73 -6.86
CA SER A 94 -5.77 -5.50 -6.12
C SER A 94 -7.18 -5.09 -6.52
N PRO A 95 -8.10 -6.03 -6.79
CA PRO A 95 -9.48 -5.70 -7.14
C PRO A 95 -10.32 -5.19 -5.95
N ILE A 96 -9.75 -5.26 -4.74
CA ILE A 96 -10.37 -4.85 -3.48
C ILE A 96 -9.44 -3.90 -2.73
N PRO A 97 -9.95 -3.01 -1.86
CA PRO A 97 -9.13 -2.04 -1.17
C PRO A 97 -8.11 -2.72 -0.23
N VAL A 98 -6.90 -2.19 -0.24
CA VAL A 98 -5.82 -2.51 0.70
C VAL A 98 -5.69 -1.36 1.70
N ILE A 99 -5.81 -1.67 2.98
CA ILE A 99 -5.73 -0.72 4.10
C ILE A 99 -4.40 -0.96 4.81
N ALA A 100 -3.51 0.01 4.81
CA ALA A 100 -2.29 -0.02 5.61
C ALA A 100 -2.58 0.55 7.01
N VAL A 101 -2.16 -0.16 8.05
CA VAL A 101 -2.29 0.25 9.45
C VAL A 101 -0.89 0.51 9.99
N VAL A 102 -0.53 1.77 10.16
CA VAL A 102 0.83 2.20 10.42
C VAL A 102 0.99 2.66 11.86
N GLN A 103 1.69 1.85 12.64
CA GLN A 103 2.25 2.22 13.92
C GLN A 103 3.77 2.36 13.79
N GLY A 104 4.40 3.21 14.61
CA GLY A 104 5.85 3.37 14.62
C GLY A 104 6.44 3.77 13.26
N ARG A 105 7.53 3.14 12.86
CA ARG A 105 8.30 3.55 11.67
C ARG A 105 7.78 2.91 10.38
N ALA A 106 7.62 3.72 9.34
CA ALA A 106 7.38 3.34 7.96
C ALA A 106 8.46 3.98 7.07
N LEU A 107 9.55 3.26 6.81
CA LEU A 107 10.74 3.81 6.13
C LEU A 107 10.97 3.10 4.79
N GLY A 108 11.46 3.81 3.77
CA GLY A 108 11.79 3.25 2.46
C GLY A 108 10.66 2.38 1.89
N PHE A 109 10.88 1.06 1.79
CA PHE A 109 9.85 0.09 1.37
C PHE A 109 8.58 0.20 2.22
N GLY A 110 8.69 0.39 3.54
CA GLY A 110 7.54 0.57 4.43
C GLY A 110 6.74 1.83 4.12
N CYS A 111 7.43 2.94 3.85
CA CYS A 111 6.79 4.19 3.40
C CYS A 111 6.09 3.99 2.05
N ALA A 112 6.73 3.26 1.14
CA ALA A 112 6.20 2.98 -0.19
C ALA A 112 4.91 2.14 -0.15
N ILE A 113 4.87 1.03 0.61
CA ILE A 113 3.67 0.19 0.72
C ILE A 113 2.53 0.91 1.46
N ALA A 114 2.83 1.78 2.43
CA ALA A 114 1.84 2.65 3.04
C ALA A 114 1.26 3.65 2.02
N ALA A 115 2.12 4.32 1.25
CA ALA A 115 1.67 5.32 0.27
C ALA A 115 0.87 4.72 -0.90
N VAL A 116 1.21 3.49 -1.35
CA VAL A 116 0.51 2.84 -2.47
C VAL A 116 -0.81 2.19 -2.06
N ALA A 117 -1.02 1.93 -0.76
CA ALA A 117 -2.29 1.45 -0.23
C ALA A 117 -3.45 2.41 -0.56
N ASP A 118 -4.66 1.90 -0.57
CA ASP A 118 -5.85 2.72 -0.88
C ASP A 118 -6.25 3.61 0.29
N ILE A 119 -6.05 3.10 1.49
CA ILE A 119 -6.31 3.80 2.75
C ILE A 119 -5.13 3.53 3.67
N THR A 120 -4.60 4.58 4.28
CA THR A 120 -3.54 4.45 5.28
C THR A 120 -3.97 5.12 6.57
N LEU A 121 -4.20 4.31 7.60
CA LEU A 121 -4.52 4.75 8.94
C LEU A 121 -3.24 4.76 9.77
N ALA A 122 -2.85 5.90 10.29
CA ALA A 122 -1.60 6.05 11.01
C ALA A 122 -1.83 6.44 12.48
N SER A 123 -1.01 5.86 13.36
CA SER A 123 -0.90 6.37 14.72
C SER A 123 -0.25 7.75 14.70
N ASP A 124 -0.62 8.63 15.65
CA ASP A 124 0.03 9.93 15.90
C ASP A 124 1.53 9.79 16.24
N GLN A 125 1.97 8.59 16.61
CA GLN A 125 3.38 8.27 16.88
C GLN A 125 4.09 7.70 15.65
N ALA A 126 3.39 7.50 14.53
CA ALA A 126 4.00 6.97 13.33
C ALA A 126 4.93 7.99 12.66
N THR A 127 6.00 7.48 12.06
CA THR A 127 6.96 8.29 11.32
C THR A 127 7.24 7.70 9.95
N PHE A 128 7.46 8.57 8.96
CA PHE A 128 7.68 8.19 7.57
C PHE A 128 8.97 8.79 7.05
N GLN A 129 9.66 8.06 6.18
CA GLN A 129 10.92 8.53 5.59
C GLN A 129 11.23 7.83 4.27
N VAL A 130 11.95 8.54 3.39
CA VAL A 130 12.60 8.01 2.20
C VAL A 130 14.11 8.22 2.36
N PRO A 131 14.83 7.30 3.04
CA PRO A 131 16.20 7.53 3.47
C PRO A 131 17.27 7.26 2.39
N GLU A 132 16.91 6.70 1.26
CA GLU A 132 17.80 6.08 0.28
C GLU A 132 18.86 7.05 -0.25
N MET A 133 18.51 8.33 -0.51
CA MET A 133 19.47 9.34 -0.99
C MET A 133 20.58 9.62 0.03
N ALA A 134 20.31 9.53 1.34
CA ALA A 134 21.34 9.66 2.37
C ALA A 134 22.35 8.49 2.34
N HIS A 135 22.02 7.39 1.69
CA HIS A 135 22.86 6.21 1.50
C HIS A 135 23.40 6.08 0.08
N ASN A 136 23.40 7.16 -0.71
CA ASN A 136 23.81 7.18 -2.13
C ASN A 136 23.03 6.19 -3.03
N ILE A 137 21.76 5.95 -2.72
CA ILE A 137 20.86 5.09 -3.49
C ILE A 137 19.78 5.95 -4.13
N LEU A 138 19.61 5.84 -5.46
CA LEU A 138 18.48 6.45 -6.15
C LEU A 138 17.19 5.68 -5.80
N PRO A 139 16.19 6.29 -5.14
CA PRO A 139 15.03 5.58 -4.59
C PRO A 139 13.93 5.29 -5.64
N THR A 140 14.29 4.81 -6.83
CA THR A 140 13.33 4.62 -7.95
C THR A 140 12.20 3.67 -7.61
N MET A 141 12.44 2.65 -6.78
CA MET A 141 11.40 1.76 -6.31
C MET A 141 10.38 2.52 -5.46
N VAL A 142 10.83 3.22 -4.41
CA VAL A 142 9.93 4.04 -3.57
C VAL A 142 9.24 5.12 -4.38
N MET A 143 9.97 5.79 -5.28
CA MET A 143 9.41 6.83 -6.16
C MET A 143 8.24 6.32 -7.00
N SER A 144 8.29 5.07 -7.46
CA SER A 144 7.21 4.48 -8.27
C SER A 144 5.91 4.26 -7.49
N SER A 145 5.99 4.13 -6.16
CA SER A 145 4.81 3.98 -5.31
C SER A 145 4.03 5.27 -5.12
N PHE A 146 4.70 6.41 -5.27
CA PHE A 146 4.13 7.74 -5.02
C PHE A 146 3.33 8.32 -6.18
N ILE A 147 3.45 7.72 -7.37
CA ILE A 147 2.69 8.19 -8.54
C ILE A 147 1.20 8.11 -8.25
N ASP A 148 0.47 9.18 -8.49
CA ASP A 148 -0.97 9.39 -8.22
C ASP A 148 -1.36 9.36 -6.73
N ARG A 149 -0.39 9.33 -5.81
CA ARG A 149 -0.66 9.23 -4.38
C ARG A 149 -0.36 10.52 -3.64
N ILE A 150 0.73 11.19 -4.01
CA ILE A 150 1.17 12.42 -3.33
C ILE A 150 1.44 13.56 -4.32
N PRO A 151 1.28 14.83 -3.90
CA PRO A 151 1.64 15.98 -4.72
C PRO A 151 3.13 16.01 -5.07
N ARG A 152 3.46 16.51 -6.28
CA ARG A 152 4.86 16.59 -6.77
C ARG A 152 5.80 17.28 -5.79
N LYS A 153 5.37 18.34 -5.09
CA LYS A 153 6.22 19.03 -4.10
C LYS A 153 6.50 18.17 -2.87
N ALA A 154 5.52 17.42 -2.38
CA ALA A 154 5.72 16.47 -1.29
C ALA A 154 6.71 15.39 -1.69
N PHE A 155 6.55 14.81 -2.89
CA PHE A 155 7.48 13.86 -3.49
C PHE A 155 8.91 14.39 -3.51
N THR A 156 9.15 15.56 -4.13
CA THR A 156 10.49 16.12 -4.24
C THR A 156 11.11 16.45 -2.88
N TYR A 157 10.29 16.96 -1.95
CA TYR A 157 10.75 17.23 -0.58
C TYR A 157 11.20 15.94 0.12
N LEU A 158 10.38 14.89 0.14
CA LEU A 158 10.70 13.62 0.80
C LEU A 158 11.97 12.98 0.25
N VAL A 159 12.10 12.93 -1.07
CA VAL A 159 13.23 12.28 -1.74
C VAL A 159 14.54 13.04 -1.53
N TYR A 160 14.55 14.37 -1.73
CA TYR A 160 15.78 15.15 -1.64
C TYR A 160 16.19 15.48 -0.20
N SER A 161 15.23 15.74 0.69
CA SER A 161 15.57 16.06 2.08
C SER A 161 15.93 14.84 2.91
N THR A 162 15.45 13.65 2.51
CA THR A 162 15.50 12.43 3.31
C THR A 162 14.99 12.61 4.75
N ALA A 163 14.13 13.62 4.96
CA ALA A 163 13.66 13.98 6.28
C ALA A 163 12.74 12.89 6.86
N LEU A 164 12.90 12.61 8.13
CA LEU A 164 11.92 11.89 8.91
C LEU A 164 10.73 12.85 9.17
N ILE A 165 9.54 12.45 8.74
CA ILE A 165 8.32 13.25 8.92
C ILE A 165 7.35 12.57 9.91
N SER A 166 6.55 13.38 10.62
CA SER A 166 5.50 12.89 11.51
C SER A 166 4.29 12.34 10.73
N ALA A 167 3.40 11.68 11.45
CA ALA A 167 2.12 11.19 10.89
C ALA A 167 1.26 12.33 10.35
N GLU A 168 1.18 13.47 11.05
CA GLU A 168 0.42 14.66 10.61
C GLU A 168 1.01 15.20 9.30
N ARG A 169 2.34 15.24 9.20
CA ARG A 169 2.99 15.67 7.94
C ARG A 169 2.76 14.67 6.81
N ALA A 170 2.69 13.37 7.12
CA ALA A 170 2.33 12.35 6.14
C ALA A 170 0.86 12.48 5.68
N LEU A 171 -0.04 12.90 6.57
CA LEU A 171 -1.42 13.25 6.21
C LEU A 171 -1.46 14.47 5.28
N ASP A 172 -0.76 15.55 5.60
CA ASP A 172 -0.64 16.73 4.73
C ASP A 172 -0.11 16.40 3.33
N PHE A 173 0.76 15.41 3.25
CA PHE A 173 1.38 14.96 1.99
C PHE A 173 0.53 13.93 1.23
N GLY A 174 -0.54 13.41 1.82
CA GLY A 174 -1.40 12.40 1.20
C GLY A 174 -0.86 10.96 1.28
N ILE A 175 0.16 10.71 2.12
CA ILE A 175 0.62 9.34 2.43
C ILE A 175 -0.34 8.68 3.41
N ALA A 176 -0.74 9.36 4.47
CA ALA A 176 -1.77 8.90 5.38
C ALA A 176 -3.14 9.44 4.96
N SER A 177 -4.18 8.65 5.16
CA SER A 177 -5.58 9.03 4.95
C SER A 177 -6.19 9.64 6.20
N ASP A 178 -5.72 9.20 7.37
CA ASP A 178 -6.15 9.71 8.67
C ASP A 178 -5.08 9.42 9.73
N VAL A 179 -5.05 10.25 10.79
CA VAL A 179 -4.12 10.14 11.91
C VAL A 179 -4.91 10.19 13.22
N MET A 180 -4.63 9.26 14.12
CA MET A 180 -5.30 9.16 15.42
C MET A 180 -4.33 8.74 16.53
N PRO A 181 -4.69 8.98 17.79
CA PRO A 181 -3.93 8.45 18.92
C PRO A 181 -3.73 6.93 18.80
N ALA A 182 -2.55 6.44 19.14
CA ALA A 182 -2.20 5.02 19.02
C ALA A 182 -3.26 4.09 19.65
N ALA A 183 -3.84 4.51 20.79
CA ALA A 183 -4.90 3.75 21.47
C ALA A 183 -6.23 3.67 20.67
N LYS A 184 -6.41 4.50 19.65
CA LYS A 184 -7.61 4.57 18.82
C LYS A 184 -7.44 3.91 17.44
N LEU A 185 -6.24 3.49 17.10
CA LEU A 185 -5.92 2.96 15.77
C LEU A 185 -6.78 1.74 15.41
N GLU A 186 -6.95 0.78 16.32
CA GLU A 186 -7.79 -0.41 16.09
C GLU A 186 -9.28 -0.10 15.99
N GLU A 187 -9.75 0.89 16.73
CA GLU A 187 -11.13 1.37 16.60
C GLU A 187 -11.37 1.96 15.21
N ALA A 188 -10.45 2.79 14.71
CA ALA A 188 -10.53 3.36 13.37
C ALA A 188 -10.51 2.30 12.26
N VAL A 189 -9.64 1.28 12.38
CA VAL A 189 -9.63 0.12 11.46
C VAL A 189 -10.98 -0.58 11.46
N THR A 190 -11.54 -0.82 12.65
CA THR A 190 -12.85 -1.47 12.79
C THR A 190 -13.96 -0.62 12.13
N GLN A 191 -13.95 0.68 12.30
CA GLN A 191 -14.93 1.59 11.70
C GLN A 191 -14.86 1.59 10.17
N VAL A 192 -13.65 1.71 9.60
CA VAL A 192 -13.43 1.73 8.15
C VAL A 192 -13.80 0.39 7.52
N THR A 193 -13.34 -0.72 8.10
CA THR A 193 -13.67 -2.04 7.58
C THR A 193 -15.16 -2.33 7.68
N ALA A 194 -15.82 -2.00 8.81
CA ALA A 194 -17.27 -2.15 8.95
C ALA A 194 -18.06 -1.34 7.92
N ALA A 195 -17.58 -0.14 7.55
CA ALA A 195 -18.20 0.65 6.48
C ALA A 195 -18.06 -0.04 5.11
N ILE A 196 -16.88 -0.54 4.78
CA ILE A 196 -16.63 -1.28 3.53
C ILE A 196 -17.50 -2.54 3.47
N LEU A 197 -17.61 -3.29 4.56
CA LEU A 197 -18.35 -4.55 4.60
C LEU A 197 -19.86 -4.40 4.36
N LYS A 198 -20.43 -3.22 4.59
CA LYS A 198 -21.84 -2.91 4.29
C LYS A 198 -22.12 -2.90 2.79
N ALA A 199 -21.11 -2.58 1.96
CA ALA A 199 -21.27 -2.51 0.52
C ALA A 199 -21.22 -3.90 -0.13
N PRO A 200 -21.99 -4.15 -1.21
CA PRO A 200 -21.84 -5.34 -2.05
C PRO A 200 -20.46 -5.38 -2.71
N LEU A 201 -19.92 -6.57 -2.92
CA LEU A 201 -18.59 -6.74 -3.51
C LEU A 201 -18.42 -6.07 -4.89
N PRO A 202 -19.41 -6.10 -5.82
CA PRO A 202 -19.29 -5.36 -7.07
C PRO A 202 -19.10 -3.86 -6.89
N ALA A 203 -19.76 -3.23 -5.90
CA ALA A 203 -19.59 -1.80 -5.62
C ALA A 203 -18.18 -1.50 -5.11
N ILE A 204 -17.64 -2.35 -4.21
CA ILE A 204 -16.27 -2.22 -3.68
C ILE A 204 -15.26 -2.29 -4.83
N ARG A 205 -15.39 -3.29 -5.70
CA ARG A 205 -14.53 -3.46 -6.89
C ARG A 205 -14.68 -2.29 -7.87
N GLY A 206 -15.90 -1.79 -8.07
CA GLY A 206 -16.15 -0.64 -8.93
C GLY A 206 -15.47 0.65 -8.44
N VAL A 207 -15.50 0.91 -7.12
CA VAL A 207 -14.77 2.05 -6.54
C VAL A 207 -13.27 1.89 -6.75
N LYS A 208 -12.71 0.71 -6.50
CA LYS A 208 -11.28 0.43 -6.70
C LYS A 208 -10.86 0.60 -8.15
N GLU A 209 -11.66 0.08 -9.08
CA GLU A 209 -11.43 0.20 -10.52
C GLU A 209 -11.47 1.67 -10.98
N TYR A 210 -12.45 2.43 -10.52
CA TYR A 210 -12.55 3.86 -10.81
C TYR A 210 -11.35 4.64 -10.26
N ALA A 211 -11.02 4.44 -8.97
CA ALA A 211 -9.89 5.10 -8.33
C ALA A 211 -8.54 4.82 -9.02
N ARG A 212 -8.37 3.60 -9.56
CA ARG A 212 -7.14 3.20 -10.24
C ARG A 212 -6.93 3.90 -11.59
N HIS A 213 -7.97 4.24 -12.30
CA HIS A 213 -7.88 4.71 -13.69
C HIS A 213 -8.32 6.15 -13.90
N ALA A 214 -9.38 6.61 -13.21
CA ALA A 214 -10.04 7.87 -13.52
C ALA A 214 -9.18 9.11 -13.30
N PHE A 215 -8.30 9.09 -12.29
CA PHE A 215 -7.46 10.23 -11.95
C PHE A 215 -6.38 10.55 -13.00
N ASN A 216 -6.11 9.60 -13.92
CA ASN A 216 -5.16 9.76 -15.02
C ASN A 216 -5.85 9.99 -16.39
N MET A 217 -7.18 10.06 -16.40
CA MET A 217 -7.97 10.31 -17.61
C MET A 217 -8.23 11.81 -17.82
N HIS A 218 -8.52 12.19 -19.07
CA HIS A 218 -9.17 13.48 -19.30
C HIS A 218 -10.51 13.53 -18.55
N PRO A 219 -10.92 14.68 -17.96
CA PRO A 219 -12.15 14.77 -17.15
C PRO A 219 -13.40 14.19 -17.83
N ASP A 220 -13.63 14.50 -19.12
CA ASP A 220 -14.78 13.97 -19.85
C ASP A 220 -14.74 12.44 -19.98
N SER A 221 -13.55 11.87 -20.24
CA SER A 221 -13.36 10.41 -20.31
C SER A 221 -13.58 9.74 -18.95
N ALA A 222 -13.16 10.40 -17.85
CA ALA A 222 -13.41 9.91 -16.50
C ALA A 222 -14.91 9.92 -16.16
N VAL A 223 -15.67 10.92 -16.62
CA VAL A 223 -17.13 10.97 -16.47
C VAL A 223 -17.81 9.86 -17.28
N ASP A 224 -17.38 9.62 -18.52
CA ASP A 224 -17.93 8.52 -19.33
C ASP A 224 -17.58 7.15 -18.74
N PHE A 225 -16.39 7.00 -18.22
CA PHE A 225 -15.99 5.79 -17.48
C PHE A 225 -16.87 5.59 -16.23
N ALA A 226 -17.17 6.66 -15.48
CA ALA A 226 -18.10 6.59 -14.35
C ALA A 226 -19.50 6.13 -14.77
N ARG A 227 -20.05 6.65 -15.89
CA ARG A 227 -21.35 6.23 -16.43
C ARG A 227 -21.37 4.75 -16.77
N ASN A 228 -20.30 4.24 -17.41
CA ASN A 228 -20.20 2.84 -17.78
C ASN A 228 -20.11 1.93 -16.56
N ILE A 229 -19.25 2.25 -15.59
CA ILE A 229 -19.15 1.50 -14.34
C ILE A 229 -20.48 1.54 -13.58
N HIS A 230 -21.12 2.71 -13.48
CA HIS A 230 -22.41 2.85 -12.83
C HIS A 230 -23.45 1.92 -13.44
N ALA A 231 -23.61 1.95 -14.77
CA ALA A 231 -24.55 1.10 -15.47
C ALA A 231 -24.26 -0.41 -15.27
N LEU A 232 -22.98 -0.80 -15.39
CA LEU A 232 -22.55 -2.19 -15.23
C LEU A 232 -22.76 -2.70 -13.81
N ILE A 233 -22.28 -1.97 -12.81
CA ILE A 233 -22.31 -2.41 -11.41
C ILE A 233 -23.75 -2.41 -10.88
N ASN A 234 -24.51 -1.33 -11.07
CA ASN A 234 -25.87 -1.23 -10.56
C ASN A 234 -26.88 -2.15 -11.26
N SER A 235 -26.53 -2.72 -12.41
CA SER A 235 -27.33 -3.77 -13.06
C SER A 235 -27.10 -5.17 -12.49
N SER A 236 -26.05 -5.36 -11.66
CA SER A 236 -25.74 -6.67 -11.08
C SER A 236 -26.81 -7.13 -10.09
N ALA A 237 -26.96 -8.45 -9.97
CA ALA A 237 -27.97 -9.05 -9.07
C ALA A 237 -27.67 -8.75 -7.59
N GLU A 238 -26.39 -8.64 -7.24
CA GLU A 238 -25.93 -8.36 -5.88
C GLU A 238 -26.30 -6.95 -5.43
N MET A 239 -26.28 -5.97 -6.35
CA MET A 239 -26.68 -4.58 -6.04
C MET A 239 -28.19 -4.41 -5.86
N ARG A 240 -28.99 -5.32 -6.40
CA ARG A 240 -30.45 -5.27 -6.29
C ARG A 240 -31.00 -5.94 -5.02
N ARG A 241 -30.18 -6.67 -4.29
CA ARG A 241 -30.54 -7.41 -3.06
C ARG A 241 -30.17 -6.67 -1.79
N ALA A 242 -29.54 -5.49 -1.90
CA ALA A 242 -29.10 -4.66 -0.78
C ALA A 242 -30.22 -3.77 -0.24
#